data_f7dec1043fe2dcb7c08c5a39c8e9381e
#
_entry.id   f7dec1043fe2dcb7c08c5a39c8e9381e
#
_cell.length_a   1.000
_cell.length_b   1.000
_cell.length_c   1.000
_cell.angle_alpha   90.00
_cell.angle_beta   90.00
_cell.angle_gamma   90.00
#
_symmetry.space_group_name_H-M   'P 1'
#
loop_
_entity.id
_entity.type
_entity.pdbx_description
1 polymer ?
#
loop_
_entity_poly.entity_id
_entity_poly.type
_entity_poly.pdbx_seq_one_letter_code
_entity_poly.pdbx_strand_id
1 'polypeptide(L)'
;MDVHEILLVEDNPDARETLRLLLELEGHRVVPAETGESAIALALANSFTLALIDIGLPDVDGYQVARRIRSSGASMKTRLVALTGYNQPEDVRQALAAGFDAHVVKPVDPDALTRMLSDLLRE
;
A
#
# COMPACT_ATOMS: atom_id res chain seq x y z
N MET A 1 -2.33 -5.78 21.10
CA MET A 1 -2.18 -5.12 19.80
C MET A 1 -2.10 -6.17 18.71
N ASP A 2 -2.93 -6.04 17.68
CA ASP A 2 -3.00 -7.05 16.64
C ASP A 2 -1.86 -6.93 15.65
N VAL A 3 -1.32 -8.08 15.23
CA VAL A 3 -0.32 -8.15 14.18
C VAL A 3 -1.04 -8.28 12.84
N HIS A 4 -0.74 -7.37 11.92
CA HIS A 4 -1.34 -7.37 10.60
C HIS A 4 -0.31 -7.75 9.54
N GLU A 5 -0.78 -8.41 8.50
CA GLU A 5 0.05 -8.73 7.35
C GLU A 5 -0.09 -7.62 6.33
N ILE A 6 1.02 -6.97 6.01
CA ILE A 6 1.05 -5.80 5.13
C ILE A 6 1.90 -6.10 3.90
N LEU A 7 1.31 -5.87 2.73
CA LEU A 7 2.04 -5.93 1.46
C LEU A 7 2.61 -4.54 1.18
N LEU A 8 3.92 -4.48 0.98
CA LEU A 8 4.62 -3.21 0.72
C LEU A 8 5.18 -3.24 -0.70
N VAL A 9 4.64 -2.41 -1.57
CA VAL A 9 5.02 -2.37 -2.98
C VAL A 9 5.77 -1.08 -3.27
N GLU A 10 7.08 -1.19 -3.41
CA GLU A 10 7.98 -0.06 -3.64
C GLU A 10 9.21 -0.56 -4.40
N ASP A 11 9.50 0.06 -5.55
CA ASP A 11 10.63 -0.36 -6.38
C ASP A 11 11.98 0.17 -5.90
N ASN A 12 12.00 1.29 -5.19
CA ASN A 12 13.23 1.85 -4.64
C ASN A 12 13.67 1.05 -3.41
N PRO A 13 14.86 0.42 -3.43
CA PRO A 13 15.27 -0.44 -2.31
C PRO A 13 15.43 0.31 -0.99
N ASP A 14 15.92 1.54 -1.01
CA ASP A 14 16.12 2.31 0.23
C ASP A 14 14.77 2.72 0.84
N ALA A 15 13.85 3.20 0.02
CA ALA A 15 12.52 3.56 0.48
C ALA A 15 11.76 2.34 0.98
N ARG A 16 11.87 1.22 0.26
CA ARG A 16 11.23 -0.03 0.66
C ARG A 16 11.74 -0.51 2.02
N GLU A 17 13.06 -0.47 2.22
CA GLU A 17 13.65 -0.89 3.50
C GLU A 17 13.25 0.01 4.65
N THR A 18 13.24 1.32 4.43
CA THR A 18 12.85 2.28 5.45
C THR A 18 11.39 2.06 5.87
N LEU A 19 10.49 1.92 4.91
CA LEU A 19 9.07 1.69 5.19
C LEU A 19 8.87 0.34 5.88
N ARG A 20 9.57 -0.70 5.44
CA ARG A 20 9.49 -2.02 6.07
C ARG A 20 9.86 -1.94 7.55
N LEU A 21 10.95 -1.24 7.86
CA LEU A 21 11.39 -1.08 9.25
C LEU A 21 10.37 -0.32 10.09
N LEU A 22 9.80 0.75 9.55
CA LEU A 22 8.78 1.52 10.26
C LEU A 22 7.55 0.67 10.58
N LEU A 23 7.10 -0.12 9.60
CA LEU A 23 5.94 -0.98 9.80
C LEU A 23 6.22 -2.11 10.79
N GLU A 24 7.41 -2.69 10.73
CA GLU A 24 7.81 -3.76 11.65
C GLU A 24 7.98 -3.24 13.08
N LEU A 25 8.41 -2.00 13.24
CA LEU A 25 8.47 -1.38 14.57
C LEU A 25 7.10 -1.22 15.21
N GLU A 26 6.05 -1.11 14.38
CA GLU A 26 4.68 -1.08 14.87
C GLU A 26 4.12 -2.49 15.15
N GLY A 27 4.94 -3.52 14.95
CA GLY A 27 4.56 -4.89 15.24
C GLY A 27 3.93 -5.66 14.09
N HIS A 28 3.93 -5.11 12.88
CA HIS A 28 3.31 -5.76 11.73
C HIS A 28 4.30 -6.64 10.97
N ARG A 29 3.77 -7.60 10.23
CA ARG A 29 4.55 -8.42 9.31
C ARG A 29 4.47 -7.79 7.94
N VAL A 30 5.62 -7.67 7.28
CA VAL A 30 5.71 -6.99 5.99
C VAL A 30 6.21 -7.95 4.93
N VAL A 31 5.47 -8.05 3.83
CA VAL A 31 5.89 -8.78 2.64
C VAL A 31 6.22 -7.75 1.57
N PRO A 32 7.49 -7.61 1.19
CA PRO A 32 7.87 -6.61 0.19
C PRO A 32 7.67 -7.12 -1.23
N ALA A 33 7.34 -6.21 -2.14
CA ALA A 33 7.29 -6.47 -3.57
C ALA A 33 7.95 -5.32 -4.31
N GLU A 34 8.75 -5.62 -5.33
CA GLU A 34 9.50 -4.62 -6.09
C GLU A 34 8.75 -4.12 -7.31
N THR A 35 7.79 -4.89 -7.81
CA THR A 35 7.08 -4.59 -9.05
C THR A 35 5.59 -4.73 -8.88
N GLY A 36 4.84 -4.12 -9.79
CA GLY A 36 3.39 -4.24 -9.78
C GLY A 36 2.93 -5.67 -10.06
N GLU A 37 3.59 -6.38 -10.96
CA GLU A 37 3.23 -7.77 -11.28
C GLU A 37 3.45 -8.69 -10.08
N SER A 38 4.57 -8.56 -9.38
CA SER A 38 4.80 -9.38 -8.19
C SER A 38 3.81 -9.05 -7.09
N ALA A 39 3.44 -7.77 -6.96
CA ALA A 39 2.45 -7.34 -5.97
C ALA A 39 1.09 -7.97 -6.24
N ILE A 40 0.65 -7.97 -7.50
CA ILE A 40 -0.62 -8.55 -7.88
C ILE A 40 -0.63 -10.05 -7.57
N ALA A 41 0.44 -10.75 -7.96
CA ALA A 41 0.56 -12.19 -7.71
C ALA A 41 0.49 -12.50 -6.20
N LEU A 42 1.20 -11.73 -5.38
CA LEU A 42 1.17 -11.91 -3.93
C LEU A 42 -0.21 -11.63 -3.35
N ALA A 43 -0.86 -10.57 -3.80
CA ALA A 43 -2.18 -10.19 -3.31
C ALA A 43 -3.26 -11.22 -3.65
N LEU A 44 -3.14 -11.87 -4.82
CA LEU A 44 -4.08 -12.92 -5.22
C LEU A 44 -3.83 -14.25 -4.50
N ALA A 45 -2.59 -14.50 -4.09
CA ALA A 45 -2.22 -15.76 -3.44
C ALA A 45 -2.36 -15.73 -1.92
N ASN A 46 -2.43 -14.55 -1.32
CA ASN A 46 -2.42 -14.37 0.14
C ASN A 46 -3.46 -13.36 0.57
N SER A 47 -3.83 -13.41 1.84
CA SER A 47 -4.71 -12.41 2.44
C SER A 47 -3.88 -11.38 3.19
N PHE A 48 -3.95 -10.13 2.77
CA PHE A 48 -3.30 -9.03 3.47
C PHE A 48 -4.35 -8.14 4.10
N THR A 49 -4.02 -7.60 5.28
CA THR A 49 -4.90 -6.62 5.93
C THR A 49 -4.81 -5.28 5.21
N LEU A 50 -3.61 -4.94 4.75
CA LEU A 50 -3.34 -3.65 4.11
C LEU A 50 -2.25 -3.83 3.06
N ALA A 51 -2.35 -3.07 1.97
CA ALA A 51 -1.31 -2.99 0.95
C ALA A 51 -0.93 -1.53 0.75
N LEU A 52 0.35 -1.25 0.88
CA LEU A 52 0.93 0.07 0.67
C LEU A 52 1.61 0.06 -0.68
N ILE A 53 1.09 0.81 -1.64
CA ILE A 53 1.46 0.67 -3.05
C ILE A 53 1.96 1.99 -3.63
N ASP A 54 3.21 1.99 -4.09
CA ASP A 54 3.78 3.13 -4.81
C ASP A 54 3.06 3.28 -6.15
N ILE A 55 2.63 4.50 -6.45
CA ILE A 55 1.97 4.82 -7.72
C ILE A 55 2.95 4.73 -8.88
N GLY A 56 4.21 5.14 -8.68
CA GLY A 56 5.21 5.25 -9.73
C GLY A 56 6.03 3.99 -9.97
N LEU A 57 5.40 2.83 -10.06
CA LEU A 57 6.11 1.58 -10.32
C LEU A 57 6.58 1.48 -11.76
N PRO A 58 7.69 0.75 -12.03
CA PRO A 58 8.29 0.74 -13.37
C PRO A 58 7.54 -0.10 -14.40
N ASP A 59 6.80 -1.13 -14.00
CA ASP A 59 6.14 -2.06 -14.93
C ASP A 59 4.66 -1.76 -15.11
N VAL A 60 3.91 -1.78 -14.01
CA VAL A 60 2.48 -1.52 -13.99
C VAL A 60 2.27 -0.42 -12.95
N ASP A 61 1.60 0.67 -13.29
CA ASP A 61 1.43 1.74 -12.33
C ASP A 61 0.54 1.31 -11.15
N GLY A 62 0.68 2.02 -10.02
CA GLY A 62 -0.01 1.66 -8.79
C GLY A 62 -1.53 1.68 -8.91
N TYR A 63 -2.09 2.51 -9.79
CA TYR A 63 -3.54 2.55 -10.01
C TYR A 63 -4.02 1.25 -10.63
N GLN A 64 -3.27 0.72 -11.62
CA GLN A 64 -3.62 -0.55 -12.25
C GLN A 64 -3.49 -1.71 -11.27
N VAL A 65 -2.47 -1.68 -10.40
CA VAL A 65 -2.32 -2.69 -9.35
C VAL A 65 -3.56 -2.70 -8.46
N ALA A 66 -4.01 -1.54 -8.01
CA ALA A 66 -5.19 -1.42 -7.15
C ALA A 66 -6.44 -1.95 -7.84
N ARG A 67 -6.65 -1.57 -9.11
CA ARG A 67 -7.83 -2.05 -9.87
C ARG A 67 -7.83 -3.55 -10.00
N ARG A 68 -6.68 -4.16 -10.29
CA ARG A 68 -6.59 -5.61 -10.46
C ARG A 68 -6.83 -6.35 -9.14
N ILE A 69 -6.31 -5.82 -8.05
CA ILE A 69 -6.56 -6.41 -6.73
C ILE A 69 -8.04 -6.34 -6.39
N ARG A 70 -8.67 -5.18 -6.58
CA ARG A 70 -10.09 -5.01 -6.28
C ARG A 70 -10.98 -5.88 -7.16
N SER A 71 -10.65 -6.02 -8.43
CA SER A 71 -11.48 -6.80 -9.36
C SER A 71 -11.39 -8.30 -9.12
N SER A 72 -10.40 -8.77 -8.39
CA SER A 72 -10.24 -10.20 -8.11
C SER A 72 -11.30 -10.74 -7.17
N GLY A 73 -11.94 -9.88 -6.37
CA GLY A 73 -12.91 -10.29 -5.36
C GLY A 73 -12.30 -10.92 -4.11
N ALA A 74 -11.13 -11.55 -4.26
CA ALA A 74 -10.47 -12.23 -3.15
C ALA A 74 -9.92 -11.25 -2.11
N SER A 75 -9.60 -10.03 -2.52
CA SER A 75 -8.96 -9.03 -1.68
C SER A 75 -9.85 -7.84 -1.39
N MET A 76 -11.17 -8.03 -1.38
CA MET A 76 -12.12 -6.93 -1.15
C MET A 76 -11.97 -6.30 0.23
N LYS A 77 -11.47 -7.04 1.20
CA LYS A 77 -11.30 -6.54 2.57
C LYS A 77 -9.93 -5.90 2.81
N THR A 78 -9.00 -6.06 1.88
CA THR A 78 -7.68 -5.46 2.00
C THR A 78 -7.79 -3.94 1.86
N ARG A 79 -7.22 -3.21 2.83
CA ARG A 79 -7.15 -1.76 2.72
C ARG A 79 -6.01 -1.41 1.77
N LEU A 80 -6.27 -0.57 0.78
CA LEU A 80 -5.27 -0.16 -0.20
C LEU A 80 -4.88 1.28 0.07
N VAL A 81 -3.58 1.51 0.22
CA VAL A 81 -3.01 2.84 0.50
C VAL A 81 -2.03 3.20 -0.60
N ALA A 82 -2.23 4.34 -1.23
CA ALA A 82 -1.34 4.83 -2.28
C ALA A 82 -0.17 5.60 -1.67
N LEU A 83 1.05 5.27 -2.13
CA LEU A 83 2.24 6.10 -1.87
C LEU A 83 2.42 7.00 -3.07
N THR A 84 2.37 8.29 -2.88
CA THR A 84 2.40 9.24 -3.99
C THR A 84 3.34 10.40 -3.72
N GLY A 85 4.04 10.86 -4.76
CA GLY A 85 4.82 12.09 -4.70
C GLY A 85 4.00 13.34 -4.92
N TYR A 86 2.73 13.19 -5.23
CA TYR A 86 1.83 14.29 -5.59
C TYR A 86 0.63 14.31 -4.66
N ASN A 87 0.15 15.52 -4.36
CA ASN A 87 -1.00 15.71 -3.49
C ASN A 87 -2.00 16.70 -4.11
N GLN A 88 -2.16 16.61 -5.43
CA GLN A 88 -3.14 17.43 -6.14
C GLN A 88 -4.52 16.79 -6.03
N PRO A 89 -5.61 17.58 -6.08
CA PRO A 89 -6.97 17.02 -6.01
C PRO A 89 -7.25 15.95 -7.06
N GLU A 90 -6.69 16.11 -8.27
CA GLU A 90 -6.86 15.10 -9.33
C GLU A 90 -6.22 13.77 -8.97
N ASP A 91 -5.04 13.82 -8.34
CA ASP A 91 -4.34 12.60 -7.93
C ASP A 91 -5.13 11.86 -6.86
N VAL A 92 -5.73 12.58 -5.93
CA VAL A 92 -6.57 12.02 -4.89
C VAL A 92 -7.81 11.36 -5.50
N ARG A 93 -8.47 12.04 -6.43
CA ARG A 93 -9.66 11.49 -7.12
C ARG A 93 -9.31 10.25 -7.91
N GLN A 94 -8.16 10.25 -8.60
CA GLN A 94 -7.72 9.10 -9.39
C GLN A 94 -7.43 7.90 -8.49
N ALA A 95 -6.81 8.12 -7.32
CA ALA A 95 -6.54 7.07 -6.36
C ALA A 95 -7.85 6.46 -5.84
N LEU A 96 -8.80 7.28 -5.46
CA LEU A 96 -10.10 6.80 -4.98
C LEU A 96 -10.82 6.00 -6.06
N ALA A 97 -10.81 6.50 -7.31
CA ALA A 97 -11.45 5.82 -8.43
C ALA A 97 -10.81 4.47 -8.72
N ALA A 98 -9.52 4.31 -8.45
CA ALA A 98 -8.81 3.05 -8.64
C ALA A 98 -9.06 2.03 -7.52
N GLY A 99 -9.67 2.46 -6.41
CA GLY A 99 -10.00 1.57 -5.31
C GLY A 99 -9.14 1.75 -4.06
N PHE A 100 -8.31 2.79 -4.00
CA PHE A 100 -7.54 3.08 -2.80
C PHE A 100 -8.43 3.65 -1.70
N ASP A 101 -8.15 3.25 -0.47
CA ASP A 101 -8.88 3.74 0.71
C ASP A 101 -8.24 5.00 1.28
N ALA A 102 -6.95 5.19 1.05
CA ALA A 102 -6.20 6.33 1.57
C ALA A 102 -4.95 6.57 0.73
N HIS A 103 -4.26 7.67 1.00
CA HIS A 103 -2.97 7.93 0.36
C HIS A 103 -2.00 8.54 1.37
N VAL A 104 -0.71 8.36 1.12
CA VAL A 104 0.39 8.95 1.90
C VAL A 104 1.34 9.61 0.93
N VAL A 105 1.71 10.86 1.21
CA VAL A 105 2.59 11.64 0.36
C VAL A 105 4.05 11.38 0.74
N LYS A 106 4.91 11.20 -0.25
CA LYS A 106 6.34 11.04 -0.06
C LYS A 106 7.01 12.41 0.10
N PRO A 107 8.05 12.52 0.93
CA PRO A 107 8.62 11.51 1.81
C PRO A 107 7.66 11.21 2.98
N VAL A 108 7.59 9.94 3.36
CA VAL A 108 6.62 9.51 4.37
C VAL A 108 7.02 10.00 5.76
N ASP A 109 6.12 10.72 6.40
CA ASP A 109 6.28 11.12 7.78
C ASP A 109 5.88 9.93 8.68
N PRO A 110 6.77 9.44 9.56
CA PRO A 110 6.45 8.29 10.42
C PRO A 110 5.20 8.48 11.26
N ASP A 111 4.99 9.68 11.81
CA ASP A 111 3.81 9.94 12.64
C ASP A 111 2.53 9.91 11.82
N ALA A 112 2.56 10.46 10.60
CA ALA A 112 1.42 10.41 9.70
C ALA A 112 1.08 8.97 9.31
N LEU A 113 2.11 8.16 9.05
CA LEU A 113 1.93 6.75 8.72
C LEU A 113 1.28 6.00 9.89
N THR A 114 1.77 6.22 11.11
CA THR A 114 1.22 5.58 12.31
C THR A 114 -0.25 5.94 12.51
N ARG A 115 -0.61 7.22 12.34
CA ARG A 115 -2.00 7.67 12.48
C ARG A 115 -2.91 7.05 11.43
N MET A 116 -2.43 7.00 10.18
CA MET A 116 -3.20 6.41 9.10
C MET A 116 -3.45 4.92 9.35
N LEU A 117 -2.41 4.19 9.78
CA LEU A 117 -2.55 2.77 10.10
C LEU A 117 -3.56 2.55 11.21
N SER A 118 -3.50 3.36 12.27
CA SER A 118 -4.47 3.28 13.36
C SER A 118 -5.90 3.45 12.86
N ASP A 119 -6.12 4.43 11.99
CA ASP A 119 -7.46 4.71 11.46
C ASP A 119 -7.98 3.60 10.56
N LEU A 120 -7.13 3.10 9.66
CA LEU A 120 -7.56 2.07 8.70
C LEU A 120 -7.68 0.68 9.30
N LEU A 121 -6.85 0.37 10.30
CA LEU A 121 -6.84 -0.96 10.91
C LEU A 121 -7.71 -1.05 12.16
N ARG A 122 -8.37 0.02 12.52
CA ARG A 122 -9.32 0.04 13.63
C ARG A 122 -10.56 -0.76 13.26
N GLU A 123 -10.98 -1.60 14.17
CA GLU A 123 -12.19 -2.38 13.99
C GLU A 123 -13.38 -1.77 14.70
#